data_522bc63913de915147f8369ecae1f15d
#
_entry.id   522bc63913de915147f8369ecae1f15d
#
_cell.length_a   1.000
_cell.length_b   1.000
_cell.length_c   1.000
_cell.angle_alpha   90.00
_cell.angle_beta   90.00
_cell.angle_gamma   90.00
#
_symmetry.space_group_name_H-M   'P 1'
#
loop_
_entity.id
_entity.type
_entity.pdbx_description
1 polymer ?
#
loop_
_entity_poly.entity_id
_entity_poly.type
_entity_poly.pdbx_seq_one_letter_code
_entity_poly.pdbx_strand_id
1 'polypeptide(L)'
;MKIIKCHTTSSTNDDLREYALENHSDKTVALLTFYQKNGKGQRGRFWHAEEGNSLTFSMLFKDVQIPFAQIFQIHVGVSLVLIDFLSEITQGQINFNVKWPNDIMAENKKCAGILIETKSTERGVNEMIIGIGVNLNNTEFPSQLAHAVSLKQISAEHYPIENSFSILIQRLEQIVRAMPLRETWNRLFENYQQSLFKRKQQIEVIYKGELLMVELEGVDESGRLIVKEKELGLIHASFEELKWNY
;
A
#
# COMPACT_ATOMS: atom_id res chain seq x y z
N MET A 1 2.17 -21.24 3.89
CA MET A 1 3.04 -20.03 3.78
C MET A 1 4.34 -20.28 4.52
N LYS A 2 5.49 -19.95 3.91
CA LYS A 2 6.82 -19.94 4.55
C LYS A 2 7.08 -18.56 5.13
N ILE A 3 7.67 -18.49 6.33
CA ILE A 3 8.01 -17.21 6.98
C ILE A 3 9.54 -17.17 7.13
N ILE A 4 10.12 -16.06 6.69
CA ILE A 4 11.54 -15.73 6.80
C ILE A 4 11.64 -14.45 7.63
N LYS A 5 12.58 -14.43 8.59
CA LYS A 5 12.89 -13.23 9.37
C LYS A 5 14.38 -12.95 9.25
N CYS A 6 14.75 -11.71 8.99
CA CYS A 6 16.12 -11.26 9.02
C CYS A 6 16.24 -9.95 9.81
N HIS A 7 17.41 -9.70 10.38
CA HIS A 7 17.63 -8.45 11.12
C HIS A 7 17.74 -7.26 10.15
N THR A 8 18.52 -7.42 9.10
CA THR A 8 18.84 -6.35 8.15
C THR A 8 18.84 -6.87 6.73
N THR A 9 18.26 -6.12 5.82
CA THR A 9 18.38 -6.36 4.38
C THR A 9 18.50 -5.04 3.60
N SER A 10 18.77 -5.14 2.31
CA SER A 10 18.68 -4.00 1.40
C SER A 10 17.22 -3.63 1.11
N SER A 11 16.44 -4.60 0.62
CA SER A 11 15.02 -4.45 0.29
C SER A 11 14.31 -5.79 0.37
N THR A 12 13.26 -5.89 1.16
CA THR A 12 12.48 -7.13 1.30
C THR A 12 11.83 -7.58 -0.01
N ASN A 13 11.46 -6.65 -0.90
CA ASN A 13 10.95 -6.98 -2.22
C ASN A 13 12.04 -7.60 -3.11
N ASP A 14 13.26 -7.04 -3.09
CA ASP A 14 14.36 -7.57 -3.89
C ASP A 14 14.77 -8.96 -3.41
N ASP A 15 14.90 -9.15 -2.09
CA ASP A 15 15.24 -10.44 -1.51
C ASP A 15 14.21 -11.53 -1.90
N LEU A 16 12.90 -11.19 -1.87
CA LEU A 16 11.87 -12.14 -2.29
C LEU A 16 11.89 -12.39 -3.80
N ARG A 17 12.31 -11.40 -4.61
CA ARG A 17 12.48 -11.59 -6.05
C ARG A 17 13.62 -12.55 -6.35
N GLU A 18 14.76 -12.41 -5.66
CA GLU A 18 15.89 -13.35 -5.74
C GLU A 18 15.48 -14.72 -5.23
N TYR A 19 14.84 -14.78 -4.08
CA TYR A 19 14.30 -16.02 -3.51
C TYR A 19 13.40 -16.78 -4.50
N ALA A 20 12.56 -16.06 -5.25
CA ALA A 20 11.64 -16.64 -6.22
C ALA A 20 12.36 -17.36 -7.39
N LEU A 21 13.55 -16.90 -7.76
CA LEU A 21 14.35 -17.51 -8.83
C LEU A 21 14.96 -18.86 -8.42
N GLU A 22 15.29 -19.01 -7.15
CA GLU A 22 15.99 -20.20 -6.64
C GLU A 22 15.03 -21.25 -6.06
N ASN A 23 13.84 -20.83 -5.60
CA ASN A 23 12.93 -21.68 -4.84
C ASN A 23 11.58 -21.82 -5.53
N HIS A 24 11.41 -22.83 -6.37
CA HIS A 24 10.21 -23.00 -7.20
C HIS A 24 9.01 -23.61 -6.47
N SER A 25 9.22 -24.31 -5.35
CA SER A 25 8.17 -25.07 -4.65
C SER A 25 7.29 -24.22 -3.72
N ASP A 26 7.82 -23.12 -3.19
CA ASP A 26 7.10 -22.30 -2.22
C ASP A 26 6.12 -21.35 -2.91
N LYS A 27 4.81 -21.54 -2.68
CA LYS A 27 3.75 -20.74 -3.31
C LYS A 27 3.50 -19.41 -2.64
N THR A 28 3.68 -19.34 -1.32
CA THR A 28 3.54 -18.10 -0.54
C THR A 28 4.69 -18.02 0.46
N VAL A 29 5.42 -16.92 0.41
CA VAL A 29 6.53 -16.62 1.33
C VAL A 29 6.35 -15.21 1.89
N ALA A 30 6.52 -15.06 3.20
CA ALA A 30 6.56 -13.76 3.86
C ALA A 30 7.95 -13.51 4.44
N LEU A 31 8.52 -12.33 4.20
CA LEU A 31 9.83 -11.93 4.71
C LEU A 31 9.68 -10.65 5.54
N LEU A 32 10.01 -10.74 6.83
CA LEU A 32 10.08 -9.63 7.78
C LEU A 32 11.53 -9.20 7.96
N THR A 33 11.79 -7.90 7.96
CA THR A 33 13.06 -7.33 8.41
C THR A 33 12.85 -6.27 9.49
N PHE A 34 13.81 -6.15 10.41
CA PHE A 34 13.81 -5.09 11.42
C PHE A 34 14.51 -3.81 10.94
N TYR A 35 15.34 -3.92 9.90
CA TYR A 35 15.98 -2.77 9.27
C TYR A 35 16.14 -2.97 7.76
N GLN A 36 15.80 -1.95 7.00
CA GLN A 36 15.92 -1.95 5.54
C GLN A 36 16.80 -0.78 5.10
N LYS A 37 17.97 -1.08 4.52
CA LYS A 37 18.97 -0.05 4.14
C LYS A 37 18.56 0.76 2.93
N ASN A 38 17.95 0.12 1.93
CA ASN A 38 17.55 0.73 0.66
C ASN A 38 16.07 0.42 0.37
N GLY A 39 15.20 0.74 1.34
CA GLY A 39 13.77 0.51 1.21
C GLY A 39 13.21 1.15 -0.05
N LYS A 40 12.40 0.40 -0.79
CA LYS A 40 11.82 0.84 -2.05
C LYS A 40 10.37 1.26 -1.87
N GLY A 41 10.02 2.39 -2.44
CA GLY A 41 8.65 2.82 -2.71
C GLY A 41 8.38 2.83 -4.21
N GLN A 42 7.20 3.23 -4.61
CA GLN A 42 6.85 3.32 -6.03
C GLN A 42 7.79 4.28 -6.78
N ARG A 43 8.17 3.91 -8.02
CA ARG A 43 8.95 4.72 -8.97
C ARG A 43 10.30 5.17 -8.45
N GLY A 44 11.01 4.29 -7.77
CA GLY A 44 12.34 4.56 -7.26
C GLY A 44 12.39 5.51 -6.07
N ARG A 45 11.25 5.85 -5.46
CA ARG A 45 11.23 6.56 -4.19
C ARG A 45 11.79 5.68 -3.10
N PHE A 46 12.42 6.32 -2.12
CA PHE A 46 12.95 5.63 -0.96
C PHE A 46 11.87 5.46 0.12
N TRP A 47 11.81 4.26 0.73
CA TRP A 47 11.05 4.01 1.94
C TRP A 47 12.00 4.08 3.15
N HIS A 48 11.77 5.05 4.02
CA HIS A 48 12.55 5.19 5.26
C HIS A 48 12.01 4.22 6.32
N ALA A 49 12.89 3.38 6.88
CA ALA A 49 12.58 2.50 8.00
C ALA A 49 13.55 2.80 9.14
N GLU A 50 13.02 3.14 10.30
CA GLU A 50 13.79 3.26 11.54
C GLU A 50 13.96 1.85 12.13
N GLU A 51 15.21 1.48 12.45
CA GLU A 51 15.56 0.15 12.93
C GLU A 51 14.75 -0.23 14.16
N GLY A 52 14.08 -1.39 14.10
CA GLY A 52 13.27 -1.92 15.19
C GLY A 52 11.98 -1.13 15.50
N ASN A 53 11.68 -0.05 14.76
CA ASN A 53 10.52 0.81 14.98
C ASN A 53 9.51 0.80 13.84
N SER A 54 9.92 0.41 12.64
CA SER A 54 9.04 0.28 11.49
C SER A 54 8.68 -1.18 11.23
N LEU A 55 7.42 -1.47 10.95
CA LEU A 55 7.03 -2.76 10.40
C LEU A 55 7.32 -2.75 8.90
N THR A 56 8.31 -3.54 8.47
CA THR A 56 8.71 -3.62 7.07
C THR A 56 8.79 -5.08 6.65
N PHE A 57 7.96 -5.46 5.70
CA PHE A 57 7.90 -6.83 5.21
C PHE A 57 7.41 -6.89 3.76
N SER A 58 7.64 -8.02 3.13
CA SER A 58 7.07 -8.35 1.82
C SER A 58 6.48 -9.74 1.81
N MET A 59 5.51 -9.96 0.94
CA MET A 59 4.91 -11.28 0.68
C MET A 59 5.02 -11.61 -0.81
N LEU A 60 5.57 -12.78 -1.09
CA LEU A 60 5.60 -13.37 -2.43
C LEU A 60 4.41 -14.32 -2.60
N PHE A 61 3.72 -14.18 -3.71
CA PHE A 61 2.67 -15.08 -4.16
C PHE A 61 3.04 -15.63 -5.54
N LYS A 62 3.16 -16.95 -5.66
CA LYS A 62 3.39 -17.65 -6.91
C LYS A 62 2.16 -18.40 -7.37
N ASP A 63 2.14 -18.74 -8.65
CA ASP A 63 1.04 -19.46 -9.31
C ASP A 63 -0.31 -18.74 -9.12
N VAL A 64 -0.28 -17.41 -8.98
CA VAL A 64 -1.50 -16.62 -9.06
C VAL A 64 -1.90 -16.49 -10.53
N GLN A 65 -3.20 -16.48 -10.81
CA GLN A 65 -3.73 -16.30 -12.17
C GLN A 65 -4.65 -15.09 -12.16
N ILE A 66 -4.04 -13.90 -12.10
CA ILE A 66 -4.76 -12.63 -11.97
C ILE A 66 -4.79 -11.95 -13.35
N PRO A 67 -5.97 -11.79 -13.96
CA PRO A 67 -6.11 -10.99 -15.17
C PRO A 67 -5.58 -9.58 -14.98
N PHE A 68 -4.98 -8.97 -16.00
CA PHE A 68 -4.43 -7.61 -15.93
C PHE A 68 -5.46 -6.58 -15.45
N ALA A 69 -6.72 -6.73 -15.89
CA ALA A 69 -7.82 -5.86 -15.45
C ALA A 69 -8.15 -5.96 -13.95
N GLN A 70 -7.66 -6.98 -13.26
CA GLN A 70 -7.92 -7.19 -11.83
C GLN A 70 -6.75 -6.81 -10.91
N ILE A 71 -5.63 -6.30 -11.46
CA ILE A 71 -4.48 -5.90 -10.64
C ILE A 71 -4.86 -4.81 -9.64
N PHE A 72 -5.69 -3.86 -10.05
CA PHE A 72 -6.16 -2.81 -9.15
C PHE A 72 -7.02 -3.36 -8.01
N GLN A 73 -7.75 -4.45 -8.22
CA GLN A 73 -8.52 -5.11 -7.16
C GLN A 73 -7.61 -5.57 -6.00
N ILE A 74 -6.39 -6.04 -6.31
CA ILE A 74 -5.41 -6.42 -5.29
C ILE A 74 -5.01 -5.19 -4.47
N HIS A 75 -4.74 -4.05 -5.12
CA HIS A 75 -4.44 -2.81 -4.40
C HIS A 75 -5.57 -2.40 -3.46
N VAL A 76 -6.81 -2.50 -3.91
CA VAL A 76 -8.01 -2.22 -3.11
C VAL A 76 -8.06 -3.13 -1.89
N GLY A 77 -7.96 -4.45 -2.11
CA GLY A 77 -8.03 -5.43 -1.03
C GLY A 77 -6.92 -5.26 0.00
N VAL A 78 -5.67 -5.09 -0.44
CA VAL A 78 -4.51 -4.87 0.43
C VAL A 78 -4.65 -3.58 1.23
N SER A 79 -5.10 -2.49 0.60
CA SER A 79 -5.29 -1.19 1.27
C SER A 79 -6.34 -1.28 2.37
N LEU A 80 -7.48 -1.94 2.09
CA LEU A 80 -8.55 -2.10 3.07
C LEU A 80 -8.14 -3.02 4.24
N VAL A 81 -7.47 -4.13 3.96
CA VAL A 81 -6.91 -5.01 5.01
C VAL A 81 -5.97 -4.23 5.92
N LEU A 82 -5.14 -3.36 5.34
CA LEU A 82 -4.19 -2.56 6.12
C LEU A 82 -4.93 -1.52 6.97
N ILE A 83 -5.93 -0.82 6.43
CA ILE A 83 -6.77 0.13 7.19
C ILE A 83 -7.50 -0.58 8.34
N ASP A 84 -8.15 -1.71 8.06
CA ASP A 84 -8.89 -2.47 9.08
C ASP A 84 -7.98 -2.93 10.21
N PHE A 85 -6.78 -3.44 9.85
CA PHE A 85 -5.78 -3.84 10.83
C PHE A 85 -5.29 -2.65 11.68
N LEU A 86 -4.96 -1.52 11.05
CA LEU A 86 -4.49 -0.32 11.75
C LEU A 86 -5.58 0.25 12.68
N SER A 87 -6.83 0.26 12.24
CA SER A 87 -7.98 0.68 13.05
C SER A 87 -8.17 -0.22 14.26
N GLU A 88 -8.01 -1.53 14.10
CA GLU A 88 -8.13 -2.50 15.20
C GLU A 88 -7.03 -2.31 16.26
N ILE A 89 -5.75 -2.24 15.86
CA ILE A 89 -4.65 -2.10 16.82
C ILE A 89 -4.63 -0.74 17.52
N THR A 90 -5.26 0.27 16.93
CA THR A 90 -5.44 1.60 17.54
C THR A 90 -6.81 1.76 18.20
N GLN A 91 -7.59 0.68 18.30
CA GLN A 91 -8.93 0.67 18.93
C GLN A 91 -9.87 1.75 18.36
N GLY A 92 -9.72 2.07 17.07
CA GLY A 92 -10.50 3.11 16.38
C GLY A 92 -10.19 4.55 16.81
N GLN A 93 -9.10 4.78 17.53
CA GLN A 93 -8.72 6.12 18.00
C GLN A 93 -8.11 7.00 16.92
N ILE A 94 -7.63 6.39 15.82
CA ILE A 94 -6.98 7.07 14.70
C ILE A 94 -7.82 6.84 13.44
N ASN A 95 -8.06 7.90 12.69
CA ASN A 95 -8.75 7.81 11.41
C ASN A 95 -7.75 7.53 10.28
N PHE A 96 -8.01 6.46 9.52
CA PHE A 96 -7.16 6.03 8.40
C PHE A 96 -7.87 6.19 7.07
N ASN A 97 -7.14 6.67 6.07
CA ASN A 97 -7.65 6.84 4.71
C ASN A 97 -6.61 6.37 3.68
N VAL A 98 -7.08 5.94 2.52
CA VAL A 98 -6.21 5.65 1.38
C VAL A 98 -5.94 6.93 0.60
N LYS A 99 -4.69 7.35 0.55
CA LYS A 99 -4.27 8.34 -0.42
C LYS A 99 -3.82 7.61 -1.68
N TRP A 100 -4.63 7.74 -2.71
CA TRP A 100 -4.32 7.14 -4.01
C TRP A 100 -2.92 7.52 -4.52
N PRO A 101 -2.16 6.56 -5.11
CA PRO A 101 -2.60 5.19 -5.39
C PRO A 101 -2.28 4.17 -4.27
N ASN A 102 -1.39 4.42 -3.32
CA ASN A 102 -0.75 3.38 -2.53
C ASN A 102 -0.32 3.77 -1.10
N ASP A 103 -0.71 4.93 -0.64
CA ASP A 103 -0.34 5.42 0.69
C ASP A 103 -1.51 5.30 1.67
N ILE A 104 -1.24 4.94 2.91
CA ILE A 104 -2.20 5.03 4.00
C ILE A 104 -1.87 6.27 4.83
N MET A 105 -2.88 7.08 5.04
CA MET A 105 -2.82 8.29 5.85
C MET A 105 -3.41 8.00 7.22
N ALA A 106 -2.73 8.44 8.26
CA ALA A 106 -3.26 8.57 9.61
C ALA A 106 -3.50 10.05 9.83
N GLU A 107 -4.74 10.42 10.06
CA GLU A 107 -5.20 11.81 10.03
C GLU A 107 -4.83 12.47 8.68
N ASN A 108 -3.88 13.36 8.66
CA ASN A 108 -3.44 14.07 7.44
C ASN A 108 -1.99 13.75 7.04
N LYS A 109 -1.37 12.73 7.64
CA LYS A 109 0.04 12.36 7.40
C LYS A 109 0.16 10.91 6.98
N LYS A 110 1.18 10.60 6.19
CA LYS A 110 1.45 9.23 5.73
C LYS A 110 1.99 8.37 6.87
N CYS A 111 1.28 7.29 7.19
CA CYS A 111 1.74 6.29 8.17
C CYS A 111 2.15 4.96 7.55
N ALA A 112 1.68 4.64 6.33
CA ALA A 112 2.08 3.41 5.65
C ALA A 112 2.16 3.58 4.13
N GLY A 113 2.85 2.65 3.47
CA GLY A 113 2.93 2.56 2.02
C GLY A 113 2.89 1.12 1.53
N ILE A 114 2.32 0.92 0.36
CA ILE A 114 2.15 -0.38 -0.31
C ILE A 114 2.92 -0.35 -1.62
N LEU A 115 3.71 -1.38 -1.89
CA LEU A 115 4.43 -1.57 -3.15
C LEU A 115 4.10 -2.95 -3.72
N ILE A 116 3.32 -3.00 -4.78
CA ILE A 116 3.00 -4.24 -5.47
C ILE A 116 3.81 -4.31 -6.76
N GLU A 117 4.60 -5.37 -6.88
CA GLU A 117 5.39 -5.69 -8.08
C GLU A 117 4.91 -7.02 -8.64
N THR A 118 4.77 -7.11 -9.95
CA THR A 118 4.20 -8.28 -10.63
C THR A 118 5.12 -8.81 -11.71
N LYS A 119 5.10 -10.13 -11.88
CA LYS A 119 5.66 -10.81 -13.04
C LYS A 119 4.52 -11.43 -13.82
N SER A 120 4.49 -11.16 -15.10
CA SER A 120 3.36 -11.50 -15.97
C SER A 120 3.76 -12.48 -17.05
N THR A 121 2.77 -13.22 -17.52
CA THR A 121 2.78 -14.03 -18.74
C THR A 121 1.80 -13.41 -19.74
N GLU A 122 1.64 -14.02 -20.92
CA GLU A 122 0.61 -13.60 -21.89
C GLU A 122 -0.83 -13.71 -21.33
N ARG A 123 -1.04 -14.55 -20.31
CA ARG A 123 -2.36 -14.84 -19.70
C ARG A 123 -2.69 -13.94 -18.50
N GLY A 124 -1.78 -13.10 -18.03
CA GLY A 124 -1.95 -12.26 -16.86
C GLY A 124 -0.76 -12.37 -15.88
N VAL A 125 -0.98 -11.88 -14.66
CA VAL A 125 0.01 -11.95 -13.58
C VAL A 125 0.07 -13.38 -13.03
N ASN A 126 1.27 -13.96 -12.98
CA ASN A 126 1.51 -15.30 -12.40
C ASN A 126 2.34 -15.27 -11.11
N GLU A 127 3.05 -14.18 -10.86
CA GLU A 127 3.80 -13.97 -9.63
C GLU A 127 3.64 -12.53 -9.15
N MET A 128 3.53 -12.34 -7.86
CA MET A 128 3.34 -11.03 -7.26
C MET A 128 4.10 -10.92 -5.96
N ILE A 129 4.75 -9.77 -5.74
CA ILE A 129 5.37 -9.40 -4.48
C ILE A 129 4.64 -8.18 -3.94
N ILE A 130 4.11 -8.28 -2.72
CA ILE A 130 3.45 -7.20 -2.00
C ILE A 130 4.37 -6.75 -0.88
N GLY A 131 4.98 -5.57 -1.03
CA GLY A 131 5.77 -4.91 0.00
C GLY A 131 4.90 -3.96 0.81
N ILE A 132 5.04 -3.99 2.12
CA ILE A 132 4.33 -3.12 3.06
C ILE A 132 5.33 -2.54 4.05
N GLY A 133 5.29 -1.21 4.16
CA GLY A 133 5.96 -0.46 5.20
C GLY A 133 4.93 0.27 6.06
N VAL A 134 5.03 0.12 7.39
CA VAL A 134 4.18 0.85 8.35
C VAL A 134 5.07 1.52 9.39
N ASN A 135 4.87 2.80 9.59
CA ASN A 135 5.49 3.56 10.65
C ASN A 135 4.75 3.28 11.97
N LEU A 136 5.16 2.24 12.68
CA LEU A 136 4.53 1.86 13.95
C LEU A 136 5.05 2.71 15.12
N ASN A 137 6.35 2.58 15.38
CA ASN A 137 6.98 3.11 16.59
C ASN A 137 8.06 4.18 16.30
N ASN A 138 8.19 4.62 15.03
CA ASN A 138 9.18 5.64 14.66
C ASN A 138 9.05 6.86 15.54
N THR A 139 10.18 7.35 16.05
CA THR A 139 10.24 8.52 16.94
C THR A 139 10.47 9.81 16.17
N GLU A 140 11.27 9.72 15.11
CA GLU A 140 11.66 10.85 14.29
C GLU A 140 11.62 10.50 12.80
N PHE A 141 11.44 11.52 11.97
CA PHE A 141 11.54 11.40 10.52
C PHE A 141 12.49 12.47 9.98
N PRO A 142 13.29 12.16 8.96
CA PRO A 142 14.09 13.16 8.25
C PRO A 142 13.22 14.34 7.78
N SER A 143 13.78 15.53 7.73
CA SER A 143 13.05 16.76 7.35
C SER A 143 12.36 16.66 5.98
N GLN A 144 12.92 15.87 5.06
CA GLN A 144 12.34 15.59 3.75
C GLN A 144 11.04 14.78 3.82
N LEU A 145 10.76 14.14 4.96
CA LEU A 145 9.58 13.34 5.24
C LEU A 145 8.62 14.02 6.24
N ALA A 146 8.54 15.35 6.21
CA ALA A 146 7.69 16.14 7.11
C ALA A 146 6.20 15.73 7.12
N HIS A 147 5.74 15.08 6.05
CA HIS A 147 4.38 14.54 5.93
C HIS A 147 4.24 13.08 6.39
N ALA A 148 5.30 12.48 6.96
CA ALA A 148 5.23 11.16 7.59
C ALA A 148 4.83 11.29 9.07
N VAL A 149 4.23 10.21 9.58
CA VAL A 149 3.87 10.07 11.00
C VAL A 149 3.90 8.59 11.37
N SER A 150 4.21 8.27 12.62
CA SER A 150 4.03 6.95 13.19
C SER A 150 2.76 6.87 14.05
N LEU A 151 2.25 5.64 14.25
CA LEU A 151 1.13 5.44 15.15
C LEU A 151 1.50 5.88 16.58
N LYS A 152 2.70 5.55 17.04
CA LYS A 152 3.21 5.96 18.35
C LYS A 152 3.23 7.47 18.55
N GLN A 153 3.56 8.26 17.53
CA GLN A 153 3.54 9.73 17.62
C GLN A 153 2.13 10.29 17.81
N ILE A 154 1.09 9.57 17.34
CA ILE A 154 -0.32 9.99 17.49
C ILE A 154 -0.90 9.51 18.80
N SER A 155 -0.74 8.20 19.12
CA SER A 155 -1.42 7.54 20.25
C SER A 155 -0.59 7.50 21.54
N ALA A 156 0.71 7.76 21.49
CA ALA A 156 1.69 7.51 22.53
C ALA A 156 1.87 6.01 22.92
N GLU A 157 1.20 5.10 22.22
CA GLU A 157 1.25 3.66 22.46
C GLU A 157 2.39 2.99 21.69
N HIS A 158 2.84 1.84 22.18
CA HIS A 158 3.85 1.01 21.52
C HIS A 158 3.19 -0.21 20.86
N TYR A 159 3.50 -0.46 19.59
CA TYR A 159 2.93 -1.54 18.78
C TYR A 159 3.95 -2.63 18.51
N PRO A 160 3.73 -3.88 18.99
CA PRO A 160 4.67 -5.00 18.77
C PRO A 160 4.77 -5.38 17.29
N ILE A 161 5.97 -5.27 16.71
CA ILE A 161 6.21 -5.51 15.27
C ILE A 161 5.90 -6.95 14.86
N GLU A 162 6.39 -7.94 15.59
CA GLU A 162 6.21 -9.35 15.22
C GLU A 162 4.75 -9.81 15.31
N ASN A 163 4.02 -9.30 16.30
CA ASN A 163 2.59 -9.58 16.44
C ASN A 163 1.80 -8.95 15.28
N SER A 164 2.08 -7.68 14.98
CA SER A 164 1.49 -6.95 13.85
C SER A 164 1.76 -7.66 12.53
N PHE A 165 3.00 -8.10 12.30
CA PHE A 165 3.38 -8.91 11.14
C PHE A 165 2.57 -10.19 11.04
N SER A 166 2.49 -10.96 12.12
CA SER A 166 1.82 -12.27 12.15
C SER A 166 0.34 -12.18 11.82
N ILE A 167 -0.33 -11.13 12.27
CA ILE A 167 -1.75 -10.88 11.97
C ILE A 167 -1.91 -10.45 10.50
N LEU A 168 -1.11 -9.49 10.05
CA LEU A 168 -1.24 -8.94 8.70
C LEU A 168 -0.99 -9.97 7.60
N ILE A 169 0.03 -10.81 7.71
CA ILE A 169 0.33 -11.80 6.66
C ILE A 169 -0.81 -12.82 6.47
N GLN A 170 -1.53 -13.16 7.54
CA GLN A 170 -2.69 -14.06 7.44
C GLN A 170 -3.86 -13.39 6.72
N ARG A 171 -4.17 -12.13 7.06
CA ARG A 171 -5.24 -11.36 6.43
C ARG A 171 -4.94 -11.08 4.95
N LEU A 172 -3.69 -10.74 4.63
CA LEU A 172 -3.25 -10.50 3.26
C LEU A 172 -3.29 -11.78 2.41
N GLU A 173 -2.88 -12.93 2.96
CA GLU A 173 -3.02 -14.19 2.25
C GLU A 173 -4.48 -14.51 1.95
N GLN A 174 -5.37 -14.31 2.92
CA GLN A 174 -6.80 -14.54 2.75
C GLN A 174 -7.40 -13.66 1.66
N ILE A 175 -7.15 -12.34 1.69
CA ILE A 175 -7.74 -11.42 0.70
C ILE A 175 -7.20 -11.68 -0.71
N VAL A 176 -5.91 -11.92 -0.88
CA VAL A 176 -5.31 -12.20 -2.19
C VAL A 176 -5.90 -13.48 -2.80
N ARG A 177 -6.15 -14.51 -1.99
CA ARG A 177 -6.77 -15.76 -2.46
C ARG A 177 -8.28 -15.65 -2.71
N ALA A 178 -8.96 -14.72 -2.04
CA ALA A 178 -10.42 -14.52 -2.17
C ALA A 178 -10.82 -13.58 -3.31
N MET A 179 -9.88 -12.82 -3.89
CA MET A 179 -10.15 -11.74 -4.85
C MET A 179 -10.88 -12.09 -6.16
N PRO A 180 -10.99 -13.35 -6.64
CA PRO A 180 -11.69 -13.60 -7.90
C PRO A 180 -13.22 -13.48 -7.85
N LEU A 181 -13.84 -13.25 -6.68
CA LEU A 181 -15.30 -13.27 -6.53
C LEU A 181 -15.92 -11.89 -6.76
N ARG A 182 -16.78 -11.76 -7.78
CA ARG A 182 -17.42 -10.50 -8.20
C ARG A 182 -18.27 -9.83 -7.11
N GLU A 183 -18.98 -10.61 -6.29
CA GLU A 183 -19.76 -10.07 -5.17
C GLU A 183 -18.88 -9.41 -4.11
N THR A 184 -17.74 -10.02 -3.83
CA THR A 184 -16.73 -9.45 -2.92
C THR A 184 -16.17 -8.15 -3.47
N TRP A 185 -15.94 -8.05 -4.78
CA TRP A 185 -15.39 -6.88 -5.43
C TRP A 185 -16.25 -5.63 -5.24
N ASN A 186 -17.54 -5.68 -5.53
CA ASN A 186 -18.41 -4.49 -5.43
C ASN A 186 -18.35 -3.88 -4.03
N ARG A 187 -18.45 -4.70 -2.98
CA ARG A 187 -18.38 -4.24 -1.59
C ARG A 187 -17.01 -3.63 -1.25
N LEU A 188 -15.93 -4.29 -1.65
CA LEU A 188 -14.58 -3.79 -1.42
C LEU A 188 -14.34 -2.47 -2.14
N PHE A 189 -14.82 -2.35 -3.37
CA PHE A 189 -14.66 -1.14 -4.15
C PHE A 189 -15.43 0.04 -3.56
N GLU A 190 -16.65 -0.17 -3.09
CA GLU A 190 -17.43 0.85 -2.36
C GLU A 190 -16.72 1.30 -1.08
N ASN A 191 -16.21 0.35 -0.28
CA ASN A 191 -15.46 0.67 0.95
C ASN A 191 -14.18 1.45 0.62
N TYR A 192 -13.46 1.06 -0.43
CA TYR A 192 -12.27 1.78 -0.88
C TYR A 192 -12.60 3.21 -1.31
N GLN A 193 -13.68 3.41 -2.08
CA GLN A 193 -14.15 4.74 -2.46
C GLN A 193 -14.44 5.62 -1.25
N GLN A 194 -15.08 5.05 -0.21
CA GLN A 194 -15.38 5.77 1.04
C GLN A 194 -14.13 6.08 1.86
N SER A 195 -13.10 5.22 1.76
CA SER A 195 -11.82 5.38 2.47
C SER A 195 -10.86 6.36 1.79
N LEU A 196 -11.18 6.89 0.61
CA LEU A 196 -10.27 7.77 -0.12
C LEU A 196 -10.00 9.07 0.64
N PHE A 197 -8.72 9.36 0.85
CA PHE A 197 -8.24 10.59 1.47
C PHE A 197 -8.65 11.82 0.64
N LYS A 198 -9.27 12.79 1.29
CA LYS A 198 -9.81 14.03 0.68
C LYS A 198 -10.84 13.82 -0.42
N ARG A 199 -11.56 12.71 -0.44
CA ARG A 199 -12.68 12.54 -1.35
C ARG A 199 -13.73 13.65 -1.14
N LYS A 200 -14.27 14.17 -2.25
CA LYS A 200 -15.22 15.31 -2.27
C LYS A 200 -14.66 16.61 -1.69
N GLN A 201 -13.33 16.75 -1.71
CA GLN A 201 -12.64 17.97 -1.31
C GLN A 201 -11.84 18.54 -2.47
N GLN A 202 -11.60 19.84 -2.41
CA GLN A 202 -10.70 20.53 -3.33
C GLN A 202 -9.25 20.17 -2.98
N ILE A 203 -8.50 19.79 -3.99
CA ILE A 203 -7.07 19.45 -3.88
C ILE A 203 -6.27 20.11 -5.00
N GLU A 204 -5.04 20.47 -4.72
CA GLU A 204 -4.08 20.86 -5.74
C GLU A 204 -3.41 19.64 -6.37
N VAL A 205 -3.36 19.61 -7.68
CA VAL A 205 -2.70 18.53 -8.44
C VAL A 205 -1.87 19.12 -9.58
N ILE A 206 -0.83 18.38 -9.98
CA ILE A 206 -0.12 18.63 -11.23
C ILE A 206 -0.67 17.62 -12.25
N TYR A 207 -1.42 18.09 -13.22
CA TYR A 207 -1.97 17.28 -14.30
C TYR A 207 -1.29 17.63 -15.61
N LYS A 208 -0.60 16.65 -16.23
CA LYS A 208 0.19 16.83 -17.47
C LYS A 208 1.16 18.03 -17.44
N GLY A 209 1.68 18.34 -16.24
CA GLY A 209 2.63 19.42 -16.03
C GLY A 209 2.01 20.76 -15.59
N GLU A 210 0.69 20.89 -15.59
CA GLU A 210 -0.03 22.08 -15.17
C GLU A 210 -0.60 21.94 -13.76
N LEU A 211 -0.51 23.00 -12.97
CA LEU A 211 -1.09 23.07 -11.63
C LEU A 211 -2.60 23.34 -11.74
N LEU A 212 -3.41 22.45 -11.22
CA LEU A 212 -4.87 22.57 -11.24
C LEU A 212 -5.44 22.42 -9.82
N MET A 213 -6.53 23.15 -9.58
CA MET A 213 -7.41 22.95 -8.42
C MET A 213 -8.59 22.08 -8.86
N VAL A 214 -8.72 20.90 -8.27
CA VAL A 214 -9.74 19.91 -8.67
C VAL A 214 -10.48 19.34 -7.46
N GLU A 215 -11.72 18.93 -7.64
CA GLU A 215 -12.44 18.13 -6.64
C GLU A 215 -12.15 16.65 -6.87
N LEU A 216 -11.72 15.94 -5.83
CA LEU A 216 -11.51 14.50 -5.89
C LEU A 216 -12.84 13.76 -5.83
N GLU A 217 -13.25 13.14 -6.92
CA GLU A 217 -14.50 12.39 -7.01
C GLU A 217 -14.36 10.95 -6.52
N GLY A 218 -13.29 10.28 -6.92
CA GLY A 218 -13.05 8.87 -6.61
C GLY A 218 -11.99 8.23 -7.49
N VAL A 219 -12.13 6.93 -7.70
CA VAL A 219 -11.34 6.14 -8.66
C VAL A 219 -12.28 5.31 -9.55
N ASP A 220 -11.87 5.00 -10.77
CA ASP A 220 -12.61 4.06 -11.61
C ASP A 220 -12.15 2.60 -11.36
N GLU A 221 -12.87 1.64 -11.94
CA GLU A 221 -12.56 0.21 -11.77
C GLU A 221 -11.20 -0.21 -12.33
N SER A 222 -10.61 0.60 -13.20
CA SER A 222 -9.24 0.40 -13.71
C SER A 222 -8.17 1.01 -12.81
N GLY A 223 -8.56 1.71 -11.74
CA GLY A 223 -7.65 2.35 -10.78
C GLY A 223 -7.20 3.76 -11.16
N ARG A 224 -7.83 4.39 -12.17
CA ARG A 224 -7.54 5.81 -12.50
C ARG A 224 -8.25 6.70 -11.51
N LEU A 225 -7.58 7.78 -11.08
CA LEU A 225 -8.17 8.80 -10.23
C LEU A 225 -9.20 9.60 -11.04
N ILE A 226 -10.39 9.79 -10.47
CA ILE A 226 -11.44 10.63 -11.04
C ILE A 226 -11.42 11.95 -10.29
N VAL A 227 -11.16 13.03 -11.01
CA VAL A 227 -11.19 14.38 -10.48
C VAL A 227 -12.10 15.27 -11.36
N LYS A 228 -12.70 16.28 -10.76
CA LYS A 228 -13.53 17.26 -11.46
C LYS A 228 -12.83 18.60 -11.46
N GLU A 229 -12.51 19.09 -12.64
CA GLU A 229 -12.02 20.45 -12.86
C GLU A 229 -13.17 21.32 -13.42
N LYS A 230 -13.15 22.61 -13.11
CA LYS A 230 -14.26 23.51 -13.42
C LYS A 230 -14.53 23.68 -14.92
N GLU A 231 -13.46 23.76 -15.73
CA GLU A 231 -13.54 23.98 -17.18
C GLU A 231 -13.45 22.68 -17.97
N LEU A 232 -12.61 21.75 -17.52
CA LEU A 232 -12.34 20.48 -18.21
C LEU A 232 -13.38 19.40 -17.87
N GLY A 233 -14.20 19.60 -16.84
CA GLY A 233 -15.17 18.60 -16.37
C GLY A 233 -14.51 17.41 -15.64
N LEU A 234 -15.02 16.20 -15.87
CA LEU A 234 -14.47 14.98 -15.26
C LEU A 234 -13.22 14.50 -16.01
N ILE A 235 -12.15 14.30 -15.26
CA ILE A 235 -10.87 13.80 -15.75
C ILE A 235 -10.61 12.43 -15.09
N HIS A 236 -10.31 11.41 -15.89
CA HIS A 236 -9.84 10.10 -15.44
C HIS A 236 -8.34 10.02 -15.69
N ALA A 237 -7.54 10.20 -14.65
CA ALA A 237 -6.10 10.33 -14.76
C ALA A 237 -5.37 9.10 -14.21
N SER A 238 -4.38 8.61 -14.96
CA SER A 238 -3.40 7.67 -14.43
C SER A 238 -2.45 8.37 -13.46
N PHE A 239 -1.74 7.57 -12.66
CA PHE A 239 -0.71 8.13 -11.77
C PHE A 239 0.47 8.79 -12.52
N GLU A 240 0.61 8.55 -13.82
CA GLU A 240 1.62 9.20 -14.66
C GLU A 240 1.21 10.59 -15.07
N GLU A 241 -0.08 10.77 -15.27
CA GLU A 241 -0.66 12.02 -15.73
C GLU A 241 -0.92 13.00 -14.60
N LEU A 242 -1.25 12.49 -13.40
CA LEU A 242 -1.65 13.31 -12.27
C LEU A 242 -0.80 13.03 -11.03
N LYS A 243 -0.28 14.09 -10.41
CA LYS A 243 0.48 14.04 -9.15
C LYS A 243 -0.15 14.98 -8.15
N TRP A 244 -0.19 14.56 -6.89
CA TRP A 244 -0.56 15.44 -5.78
C TRP A 244 0.49 16.56 -5.65
N ASN A 245 0.04 17.80 -5.47
CA ASN A 245 0.89 18.92 -5.07
C ASN A 245 0.77 19.11 -3.55
N TYR A 246 1.94 19.14 -2.86
CA TYR A 246 2.02 19.33 -1.39
C TYR A 246 2.80 20.58 -1.06
#